data_9a1160d8398e346c539982b5aea5b3ee
#
_entry.id   9a1160d8398e346c539982b5aea5b3ee
#
_cell.length_a   1.000
_cell.length_b   1.000
_cell.length_c   1.000
_cell.angle_alpha   90.00
_cell.angle_beta   90.00
_cell.angle_gamma   90.00
#
_symmetry.space_group_name_H-M   'P 1'
#
loop_
_entity.id
_entity.type
_entity.pdbx_description
1 polymer ?
#
loop_
_entity_poly.entity_id
_entity_poly.type
_entity_poly.pdbx_seq_one_letter_code
_entity_poly.pdbx_strand_id
1 'polypeptide(L)' 'MTQYIVKARYTDHQHRSHYITEEVDLADRKYIEDFIRSRYPVGQWCMINSVRQK' A
#
# COMPACT_ATOMS: atom_id res chain seq x y z
N MET A 1 -16.60 -7.56 -10.62
CA MET A 1 -15.68 -7.69 -9.48
C MET A 1 -15.48 -6.35 -8.82
N THR A 2 -15.44 -6.36 -7.52
CA THR A 2 -15.24 -5.14 -6.76
C THR A 2 -13.76 -4.83 -6.70
N GLN A 3 -13.41 -3.56 -6.93
CA GLN A 3 -12.04 -3.12 -6.78
C GLN A 3 -11.96 -1.96 -5.80
N TYR A 4 -10.81 -1.83 -5.16
CA TYR A 4 -10.57 -0.83 -4.15
C TYR A 4 -9.38 0.02 -4.51
N ILE A 5 -9.46 1.31 -4.22
CA ILE A 5 -8.34 2.23 -4.39
C ILE A 5 -7.68 2.41 -3.02
N VAL A 6 -6.41 2.09 -2.96
CA VAL A 6 -5.61 2.17 -1.73
C VAL A 6 -4.64 3.33 -1.84
N LYS A 7 -4.66 4.20 -0.86
CA LYS A 7 -3.65 5.24 -0.70
C LYS A 7 -2.79 4.90 0.50
N ALA A 8 -1.50 4.80 0.29
CA ALA A 8 -0.58 4.37 1.32
C ALA A 8 0.72 5.17 1.28
N ARG A 9 1.50 5.02 2.33
CA ARG A 9 2.81 5.63 2.45
C ARG A 9 3.78 4.57 2.97
N TYR A 10 4.99 4.56 2.44
CA TYR A 10 6.02 3.67 2.94
C TYR A 10 7.34 4.40 3.08
N THR A 11 8.23 3.85 3.88
CA THR A 11 9.58 4.37 4.04
C THR A 11 10.55 3.39 3.38
N ASP A 12 11.42 3.90 2.53
CA ASP A 12 12.41 3.07 1.83
C ASP A 12 13.64 2.82 2.70
N HIS A 13 14.64 2.12 2.12
CA HIS A 13 15.87 1.78 2.83
C HIS A 13 16.73 3.00 3.17
N GLN A 14 16.46 4.13 2.55
CA GLN A 14 17.16 5.38 2.80
C GLN A 14 16.36 6.32 3.71
N HIS A 15 15.33 5.81 4.37
CA HIS A 15 14.47 6.56 5.29
C HIS A 15 13.67 7.68 4.60
N ARG A 16 13.40 7.53 3.32
CA ARG A 16 12.58 8.48 2.58
C ARG A 16 11.15 7.99 2.51
N SER A 17 10.19 8.91 2.70
CA SER A 17 8.78 8.58 2.65
C SER A 17 8.26 8.74 1.22
N HIS A 18 7.44 7.79 0.80
CA HIS A 18 6.82 7.80 -0.52
C HIS A 18 5.33 7.56 -0.40
N TYR A 19 4.56 8.34 -1.15
CA TYR A 19 3.10 8.17 -1.22
C TYR A 19 2.76 7.42 -2.49
N ILE A 20 1.89 6.43 -2.38
CA ILE A 20 1.48 5.60 -3.51
C ILE A 20 -0.03 5.46 -3.56
N THR A 21 -0.54 5.18 -4.76
CA THR A 21 -1.94 4.87 -4.98
C THR A 21 -2.01 3.61 -5.84
N GLU A 22 -2.73 2.60 -5.37
CA GLU A 22 -2.83 1.32 -6.07
C GLU A 22 -4.27 0.83 -6.07
N GLU A 23 -4.60 -0.03 -7.03
CA GLU A 23 -5.88 -0.71 -7.10
C GLU A 23 -5.70 -2.16 -6.73
N VAL A 24 -6.57 -2.66 -5.85
CA VAL A 24 -6.51 -4.06 -5.38
C VAL A 24 -7.90 -4.67 -5.40
N ASP A 25 -7.94 -5.99 -5.39
CA ASP A 25 -9.20 -6.73 -5.43
C ASP A 25 -9.79 -6.98 -4.05
N LEU A 26 -8.99 -6.87 -3.01
CA LEU A 26 -9.41 -7.16 -1.64
C LEU A 26 -9.13 -5.96 -0.76
N ALA A 27 -10.05 -5.70 0.17
CA ALA A 27 -9.89 -4.64 1.16
C ALA A 27 -9.28 -5.18 2.46
N ASP A 28 -8.48 -6.23 2.38
CA ASP A 28 -7.81 -6.84 3.53
C ASP A 28 -6.50 -6.12 3.77
N ARG A 29 -6.32 -5.60 4.98
CA ARG A 29 -5.15 -4.81 5.34
C ARG A 29 -3.86 -5.59 5.17
N LYS A 30 -3.82 -6.84 5.62
CA LYS A 30 -2.63 -7.66 5.51
C LYS A 30 -2.29 -7.95 4.05
N TYR A 31 -3.31 -8.24 3.25
CA TYR A 31 -3.13 -8.46 1.82
C TYR A 31 -2.52 -7.21 1.16
N ILE A 32 -3.04 -6.04 1.50
CA ILE A 32 -2.57 -4.79 0.93
C ILE A 32 -1.13 -4.50 1.34
N GLU A 33 -0.79 -4.75 2.61
CA GLU A 33 0.59 -4.57 3.07
C GLU A 33 1.55 -5.48 2.32
N ASP A 34 1.19 -6.75 2.16
CA ASP A 34 2.02 -7.70 1.42
C ASP A 34 2.17 -7.29 -0.04
N PHE A 35 1.10 -6.79 -0.64
CA PHE A 35 1.10 -6.29 -2.00
C PHE A 35 2.10 -5.15 -2.15
N ILE A 36 2.04 -4.18 -1.24
CA ILE A 36 2.92 -3.02 -1.28
C ILE A 36 4.38 -3.45 -1.08
N ARG A 37 4.64 -4.34 -0.12
CA ARG A 37 6.00 -4.80 0.17
C ARG A 37 6.61 -5.56 -1.00
N SER A 38 5.81 -6.30 -1.75
CA SER A 38 6.33 -7.05 -2.90
C SER A 38 6.52 -6.18 -4.13
N ARG A 39 5.82 -5.06 -4.22
CA ARG A 39 5.86 -4.19 -5.40
C ARG A 39 6.81 -3.02 -5.23
N TYR A 40 7.02 -2.55 -4.02
CA TYR A 40 7.83 -1.38 -3.73
C TYR A 40 8.97 -1.71 -2.78
N PRO A 41 10.07 -0.93 -2.81
CA PRO A 41 11.21 -1.17 -1.93
C PRO A 41 10.95 -0.65 -0.51
N VAL A 42 10.04 -1.30 0.20
CA VAL A 42 9.72 -0.92 1.58
C VAL A 42 10.88 -1.32 2.48
N GLY A 43 11.50 -0.33 3.14
CA GLY A 43 12.66 -0.57 4.00
C GLY A 43 12.29 -0.85 5.44
N GLN A 44 11.47 0.01 6.04
CA GLN A 44 11.16 -0.09 7.47
C GLN A 44 9.69 -0.36 7.73
N TRP A 45 8.81 0.47 7.16
CA TRP A 45 7.38 0.31 7.43
C TRP A 45 6.57 0.82 6.25
N CYS A 46 5.34 0.35 6.19
CA CYS A 46 4.34 0.89 5.29
C CYS A 46 3.06 1.15 6.08
N MET A 47 2.33 2.19 5.69
CA MET A 47 1.10 2.58 6.35
C MET A 47 0.01 2.77 5.31
N ILE A 48 -1.12 2.13 5.54
CA ILE A 48 -2.29 2.30 4.69
C ILE A 48 -3.07 3.50 5.19
N ASN A 49 -3.17 4.53 4.36
CA ASN A 49 -3.86 5.76 4.73
C ASN A 49 -5.37 5.67 4.50
N SER A 50 -5.76 5.10 3.37
CA SER A 50 -7.18 4.92 3.08
C SER A 50 -7.39 3.80 2.09
N VAL A 51 -8.55 3.14 2.21
CA VAL A 51 -9.02 2.13 1.28
C VAL A 51 -10.44 2.51 0.92
N ARG A 52 -10.69 2.70 -0.37
CA ARG A 52 -12.01 3.08 -0.86
C ARG A 52 -12.46 2.13 -1.95
N GLN A 53 -13.73 1.79 -1.94
CA GLN A 53 -14.32 1.05 -3.01
C GLN A 53 -14.42 1.94 -4.26
N LYS A 54 -13.97 1.37 -5.36
CA LYS A 54 -13.97 2.10 -6.64
C LYS A 54 -15.37 2.21 -7.23
#